data_991d84492a88328c260cd9f8683c6bbd
#
_entry.id   991d84492a88328c260cd9f8683c6bbd
#
_cell.length_a   1.000
_cell.length_b   1.000
_cell.length_c   1.000
_cell.angle_alpha   90.00
_cell.angle_beta   90.00
_cell.angle_gamma   90.00
#
_symmetry.space_group_name_H-M   'P 1'
#
loop_
_entity.id
_entity.type
_entity.pdbx_description
1 polymer ?
#
loop_
_entity_poly.entity_id
_entity_poly.type
_entity_poly.pdbx_seq_one_letter_code
_entity_poly.pdbx_strand_id
1 'polypeptide(L)'
;MLSKAILLEKNQTEFSCNIQNISEDTLLQQSGDTLIEVQYSSLNYKDALAITNSGPVVRQWPMIPGIDGVGTVIGTSSKHFKTGDKVILNGWGCGETHWGCMSQHAFLNADWLIPLPAGITARQSMIIGTAGYTAALCVQRILEHGITPEQSNILVTGATGGVGSVAIMLLTRLGYTITAATSKINDTDYLQQLGVQHIIDSKTLSAAGKPLQKEQWPAAIDVLGSHSLANICAQIRYGGIVTACGLAQGMDFPATVAPFILRGITLAGIDSVMASRAKRIAAWNFLARHLDIQQLENIAHTISLNQCRDIAEDIISGKIRGRFIVDVNH
;
A
#
# COMPACT_ATOMS: atom_id res chain seq x y z
N MET A 1 -15.26 -27.32 -7.51
CA MET A 1 -14.27 -26.87 -6.51
C MET A 1 -14.97 -25.97 -5.48
N LEU A 2 -14.61 -26.01 -4.19
CA LEU A 2 -15.02 -25.06 -3.16
C LEU A 2 -13.83 -24.21 -2.75
N SER A 3 -14.06 -22.91 -2.57
CA SER A 3 -13.03 -21.93 -2.24
C SER A 3 -13.39 -21.25 -0.93
N LYS A 4 -12.60 -21.44 0.12
CA LYS A 4 -12.74 -20.73 1.39
C LYS A 4 -12.37 -19.25 1.19
N ALA A 5 -13.24 -18.34 1.61
CA ALA A 5 -13.07 -16.89 1.42
C ALA A 5 -13.69 -16.10 2.58
N ILE A 6 -13.19 -14.88 2.80
CA ILE A 6 -13.94 -13.87 3.56
C ILE A 6 -15.00 -13.30 2.63
N LEU A 7 -16.29 -13.39 3.04
CA LEU A 7 -17.38 -12.73 2.34
C LEU A 7 -17.95 -11.60 3.19
N LEU A 8 -17.97 -10.42 2.60
CA LEU A 8 -18.59 -9.22 3.16
C LEU A 8 -20.00 -9.10 2.55
N GLU A 9 -21.00 -8.98 3.39
CA GLU A 9 -22.38 -8.79 2.96
C GLU A 9 -22.96 -7.58 3.69
N LYS A 10 -23.76 -6.80 2.98
CA LYS A 10 -24.43 -5.63 3.53
C LYS A 10 -25.80 -5.47 2.90
N ASN A 11 -26.81 -5.36 3.73
CA ASN A 11 -28.14 -4.92 3.37
C ASN A 11 -28.46 -3.56 4.04
N GLN A 12 -29.70 -3.14 4.03
CA GLN A 12 -30.10 -1.84 4.59
C GLN A 12 -29.87 -1.73 6.10
N THR A 13 -29.83 -2.83 6.82
CA THR A 13 -29.83 -2.87 8.31
C THR A 13 -28.62 -3.57 8.91
N GLU A 14 -27.98 -4.49 8.17
CA GLU A 14 -26.95 -5.36 8.72
C GLU A 14 -25.72 -5.41 7.83
N PHE A 15 -24.56 -5.50 8.45
CA PHE A 15 -23.28 -5.81 7.85
C PHE A 15 -22.73 -7.10 8.47
N SER A 16 -22.21 -7.98 7.63
CA SER A 16 -21.52 -9.18 8.06
C SER A 16 -20.16 -9.36 7.36
N CYS A 17 -19.24 -9.96 8.09
CA CYS A 17 -17.92 -10.36 7.61
C CYS A 17 -17.69 -11.78 8.08
N ASN A 18 -17.90 -12.76 7.21
CA ASN A 18 -17.87 -14.18 7.55
C ASN A 18 -16.94 -14.94 6.60
N ILE A 19 -16.37 -16.05 7.10
CA ILE A 19 -15.68 -16.99 6.24
C ILE A 19 -16.73 -17.97 5.68
N GLN A 20 -16.75 -18.11 4.36
CA GLN A 20 -17.67 -18.97 3.63
C GLN A 20 -16.93 -19.79 2.58
N ASN A 21 -17.55 -20.91 2.19
CA ASN A 21 -17.10 -21.71 1.04
C ASN A 21 -17.88 -21.26 -0.20
N ILE A 22 -17.16 -20.72 -1.16
CA ILE A 22 -17.70 -20.23 -2.43
C ILE A 22 -17.53 -21.32 -3.50
N SER A 23 -18.59 -21.60 -4.26
CA SER A 23 -18.50 -22.54 -5.37
C SER A 23 -17.72 -21.96 -6.56
N GLU A 24 -17.13 -22.81 -7.35
CA GLU A 24 -16.45 -22.40 -8.59
C GLU A 24 -17.40 -21.67 -9.54
N ASP A 25 -18.62 -22.18 -9.71
CA ASP A 25 -19.63 -21.55 -10.55
C ASP A 25 -19.93 -20.11 -10.11
N THR A 26 -19.94 -19.84 -8.81
CA THR A 26 -20.13 -18.52 -8.24
C THR A 26 -18.92 -17.61 -8.49
N LEU A 27 -17.70 -18.15 -8.36
CA LEU A 27 -16.47 -17.40 -8.68
C LEU A 27 -16.42 -17.00 -10.15
N LEU A 28 -16.76 -17.93 -11.05
CA LEU A 28 -16.74 -17.70 -12.50
C LEU A 28 -17.85 -16.76 -13.01
N GLN A 29 -18.82 -16.38 -12.16
CA GLN A 29 -19.79 -15.32 -12.47
C GLN A 29 -19.17 -13.92 -12.40
N GLN A 30 -17.99 -13.77 -11.76
CA GLN A 30 -17.26 -12.51 -11.80
C GLN A 30 -16.73 -12.23 -13.21
N SER A 31 -16.50 -10.94 -13.51
CA SER A 31 -15.84 -10.57 -14.77
C SER A 31 -14.35 -10.94 -14.70
N GLY A 32 -13.88 -11.75 -15.64
CA GLY A 32 -12.49 -12.21 -15.68
C GLY A 32 -12.24 -13.16 -16.82
N ASP A 33 -11.00 -13.57 -16.98
CA ASP A 33 -10.54 -14.52 -17.99
C ASP A 33 -9.46 -15.48 -17.46
N THR A 34 -9.05 -15.28 -16.19
CA THR A 34 -7.95 -16.02 -15.59
C THR A 34 -8.31 -16.42 -14.15
N LEU A 35 -8.33 -17.71 -13.89
CA LEU A 35 -8.53 -18.31 -12.57
C LEU A 35 -7.16 -18.59 -11.94
N ILE A 36 -6.95 -18.08 -10.74
CA ILE A 36 -5.74 -18.33 -9.97
C ILE A 36 -6.06 -19.07 -8.66
N GLU A 37 -5.17 -19.98 -8.28
CA GLU A 37 -5.07 -20.52 -6.93
C GLU A 37 -4.22 -19.55 -6.10
N VAL A 38 -4.86 -18.87 -5.15
CA VAL A 38 -4.20 -17.88 -4.30
C VAL A 38 -3.39 -18.57 -3.21
N GLN A 39 -2.13 -18.18 -3.06
CA GLN A 39 -1.27 -18.65 -1.98
C GLN A 39 -1.32 -17.71 -0.78
N TYR A 40 -1.17 -16.42 -1.05
CA TYR A 40 -1.20 -15.35 -0.05
C TYR A 40 -1.93 -14.13 -0.58
N SER A 41 -2.57 -13.40 0.34
CA SER A 41 -3.01 -12.03 0.19
C SER A 41 -2.25 -11.14 1.19
N SER A 42 -2.57 -9.87 1.26
CA SER A 42 -2.06 -8.97 2.29
C SER A 42 -3.16 -8.09 2.85
N LEU A 43 -3.07 -7.71 4.11
CA LEU A 43 -4.05 -6.84 4.75
C LEU A 43 -3.56 -5.40 4.74
N ASN A 44 -4.23 -4.55 3.97
CA ASN A 44 -3.93 -3.12 3.85
C ASN A 44 -4.99 -2.28 4.57
N TYR A 45 -4.71 -0.98 4.76
CA TYR A 45 -5.64 -0.04 5.39
C TYR A 45 -7.01 -0.02 4.67
N LYS A 46 -7.02 -0.12 3.34
CA LYS A 46 -8.24 -0.18 2.53
C LYS A 46 -9.05 -1.45 2.82
N ASP A 47 -8.39 -2.61 2.90
CA ASP A 47 -9.04 -3.88 3.25
C ASP A 47 -9.60 -3.81 4.67
N ALA A 48 -8.87 -3.19 5.60
CA ALA A 48 -9.33 -3.00 6.98
C ALA A 48 -10.59 -2.13 7.03
N LEU A 49 -10.67 -1.04 6.27
CA LEU A 49 -11.90 -0.23 6.16
C LEU A 49 -13.08 -1.04 5.60
N ALA A 50 -12.84 -1.92 4.62
CA ALA A 50 -13.87 -2.79 4.05
C ALA A 50 -14.35 -3.84 5.05
N ILE A 51 -13.43 -4.57 5.69
CA ILE A 51 -13.70 -5.65 6.65
C ILE A 51 -14.44 -5.14 7.89
N THR A 52 -14.09 -3.95 8.36
CA THR A 52 -14.74 -3.31 9.53
C THR A 52 -15.95 -2.45 9.17
N ASN A 53 -16.23 -2.27 7.87
CA ASN A 53 -17.25 -1.34 7.35
C ASN A 53 -17.10 0.10 7.92
N SER A 54 -15.85 0.51 8.18
CA SER A 54 -15.52 1.82 8.76
C SER A 54 -15.34 2.91 7.69
N GLY A 55 -15.44 2.56 6.40
CA GLY A 55 -15.35 3.52 5.30
C GLY A 55 -16.03 2.99 4.02
N PRO A 56 -16.38 3.88 3.08
CA PRO A 56 -17.14 3.56 1.87
C PRO A 56 -16.25 2.93 0.79
N VAL A 57 -15.54 1.84 1.11
CA VAL A 57 -14.64 1.14 0.19
C VAL A 57 -15.42 0.24 -0.75
N VAL A 58 -16.27 -0.63 -0.19
CA VAL A 58 -17.04 -1.61 -0.98
C VAL A 58 -18.18 -0.91 -1.70
N ARG A 59 -18.23 -1.07 -3.02
CA ARG A 59 -19.23 -0.43 -3.90
C ARG A 59 -20.21 -1.43 -4.50
N GLN A 60 -19.91 -2.71 -4.43
CA GLN A 60 -20.76 -3.80 -4.89
C GLN A 60 -20.80 -4.89 -3.82
N TRP A 61 -21.98 -5.38 -3.52
CA TRP A 61 -22.23 -6.41 -2.51
C TRP A 61 -22.88 -7.65 -3.14
N PRO A 62 -22.55 -8.87 -2.72
CA PRO A 62 -21.53 -9.22 -1.71
C PRO A 62 -20.10 -9.04 -2.26
N MET A 63 -19.08 -8.93 -1.37
CA MET A 63 -17.70 -8.66 -1.74
C MET A 63 -16.72 -9.58 -1.01
N ILE A 64 -15.75 -10.12 -1.74
CA ILE A 64 -14.54 -10.72 -1.18
C ILE A 64 -13.47 -9.63 -1.12
N PRO A 65 -12.95 -9.24 0.08
CA PRO A 65 -11.90 -8.24 0.20
C PRO A 65 -10.54 -8.78 -0.27
N GLY A 66 -9.50 -7.94 -0.27
CA GLY A 66 -8.14 -8.29 -0.64
C GLY A 66 -7.73 -7.64 -1.96
N ILE A 67 -7.17 -6.42 -1.84
CA ILE A 67 -6.65 -5.66 -3.00
C ILE A 67 -5.35 -6.24 -3.56
N ASP A 68 -4.71 -7.15 -2.82
CA ASP A 68 -3.47 -7.84 -3.17
C ASP A 68 -3.68 -9.34 -3.23
N GLY A 69 -2.95 -9.99 -4.12
CA GLY A 69 -2.89 -11.44 -4.21
C GLY A 69 -1.67 -11.93 -4.95
N VAL A 70 -1.17 -13.09 -4.56
CA VAL A 70 -0.17 -13.85 -5.28
C VAL A 70 -0.65 -15.28 -5.40
N GLY A 71 -0.53 -15.86 -6.57
CA GLY A 71 -1.00 -17.22 -6.80
C GLY A 71 -0.45 -17.83 -8.08
N THR A 72 -0.96 -19.02 -8.38
CA THR A 72 -0.64 -19.78 -9.58
C THR A 72 -1.85 -19.80 -10.50
N VAL A 73 -1.65 -19.52 -11.78
CA VAL A 73 -2.70 -19.63 -12.80
C VAL A 73 -3.08 -21.09 -12.96
N ILE A 74 -4.35 -21.43 -12.73
CA ILE A 74 -4.90 -22.79 -12.89
C ILE A 74 -5.80 -22.92 -14.11
N GLY A 75 -6.29 -21.78 -14.67
CA GLY A 75 -7.05 -21.74 -15.92
C GLY A 75 -7.07 -20.32 -16.49
N THR A 76 -6.95 -20.19 -17.81
CA THR A 76 -7.01 -18.88 -18.48
C THR A 76 -7.41 -19.01 -19.94
N SER A 77 -8.18 -18.05 -20.44
CA SER A 77 -8.43 -17.84 -21.87
C SER A 77 -7.55 -16.72 -22.47
N SER A 78 -6.79 -16.03 -21.63
CA SER A 78 -5.90 -14.95 -22.04
C SER A 78 -4.62 -15.50 -22.68
N LYS A 79 -4.03 -14.72 -23.60
CA LYS A 79 -2.72 -15.00 -24.22
C LYS A 79 -1.53 -14.53 -23.33
N HIS A 80 -1.80 -13.79 -22.25
CA HIS A 80 -0.75 -13.23 -21.41
C HIS A 80 -0.11 -14.23 -20.46
N PHE A 81 -0.85 -15.29 -20.11
CA PHE A 81 -0.41 -16.29 -19.15
C PHE A 81 -0.83 -17.68 -19.57
N LYS A 82 -0.23 -18.68 -18.96
CA LYS A 82 -0.57 -20.10 -19.08
C LYS A 82 -0.69 -20.73 -17.69
N THR A 83 -1.36 -21.87 -17.63
CA THR A 83 -1.43 -22.69 -16.40
C THR A 83 -0.03 -22.97 -15.87
N GLY A 84 0.16 -22.76 -14.56
CA GLY A 84 1.42 -22.89 -13.85
C GLY A 84 2.21 -21.58 -13.69
N ASP A 85 1.85 -20.51 -14.39
CA ASP A 85 2.51 -19.22 -14.21
C ASP A 85 2.18 -18.63 -12.83
N LYS A 86 3.21 -18.09 -12.16
CA LYS A 86 3.04 -17.36 -10.89
C LYS A 86 2.81 -15.87 -11.15
N VAL A 87 1.75 -15.35 -10.57
CA VAL A 87 1.27 -13.98 -10.84
C VAL A 87 0.97 -13.22 -9.58
N ILE A 88 1.06 -11.88 -9.68
CA ILE A 88 0.72 -10.93 -8.63
C ILE A 88 -0.43 -10.05 -9.11
N LEU A 89 -1.39 -9.81 -8.23
CA LEU A 89 -2.41 -8.77 -8.32
C LEU A 89 -2.09 -7.65 -7.32
N ASN A 90 -2.27 -6.40 -7.73
CA ASN A 90 -2.36 -5.24 -6.84
C ASN A 90 -3.43 -4.27 -7.39
N GLY A 91 -4.39 -3.86 -6.57
CA GLY A 91 -5.35 -2.80 -6.93
C GLY A 91 -6.45 -3.23 -7.90
N TRP A 92 -6.65 -2.43 -8.96
CA TRP A 92 -7.67 -2.62 -10.02
C TRP A 92 -9.12 -2.67 -9.54
N GLY A 93 -9.40 -2.14 -8.33
CA GLY A 93 -10.73 -2.19 -7.74
C GLY A 93 -11.09 -3.55 -7.13
N CYS A 94 -10.13 -4.47 -6.98
CA CYS A 94 -10.34 -5.71 -6.25
C CYS A 94 -10.59 -5.41 -4.77
N GLY A 95 -11.63 -6.02 -4.19
CA GLY A 95 -12.14 -5.69 -2.85
C GLY A 95 -13.05 -4.46 -2.79
N GLU A 96 -13.32 -3.79 -3.94
CA GLU A 96 -14.19 -2.60 -4.04
C GLU A 96 -15.36 -2.81 -5.00
N THR A 97 -15.05 -3.06 -6.27
CA THR A 97 -15.99 -3.27 -7.38
C THR A 97 -15.87 -4.65 -8.01
N HIS A 98 -14.81 -5.39 -7.66
CA HIS A 98 -14.54 -6.74 -8.10
C HIS A 98 -14.05 -7.55 -6.90
N TRP A 99 -14.38 -8.84 -6.87
CA TRP A 99 -13.94 -9.73 -5.79
C TRP A 99 -12.42 -9.80 -5.70
N GLY A 100 -11.90 -9.69 -4.48
CA GLY A 100 -10.46 -9.67 -4.17
C GLY A 100 -9.87 -11.03 -3.86
N CYS A 101 -8.68 -11.02 -3.26
CA CYS A 101 -7.85 -12.20 -3.06
C CYS A 101 -7.79 -12.73 -1.60
N MET A 102 -8.68 -12.29 -0.69
CA MET A 102 -8.83 -12.96 0.61
C MET A 102 -9.71 -14.21 0.47
N SER A 103 -9.29 -15.08 -0.44
CA SER A 103 -9.95 -16.30 -0.89
C SER A 103 -8.89 -17.28 -1.40
N GLN A 104 -9.15 -18.59 -1.33
CA GLN A 104 -8.27 -19.61 -1.88
C GLN A 104 -8.17 -19.56 -3.43
N HIS A 105 -9.21 -19.04 -4.09
CA HIS A 105 -9.23 -18.87 -5.54
C HIS A 105 -9.78 -17.50 -5.89
N ALA A 106 -9.30 -16.92 -6.99
CA ALA A 106 -9.82 -15.68 -7.54
C ALA A 106 -9.91 -15.75 -9.06
N PHE A 107 -11.01 -15.23 -9.62
CA PHE A 107 -11.22 -15.12 -11.07
C PHE A 107 -11.04 -13.68 -11.48
N LEU A 108 -9.99 -13.38 -12.24
CA LEU A 108 -9.45 -12.04 -12.46
C LEU A 108 -9.24 -11.78 -13.95
N ASN A 109 -9.12 -10.50 -14.32
CA ASN A 109 -8.67 -10.13 -15.66
C ASN A 109 -7.13 -10.25 -15.73
N ALA A 110 -6.63 -10.97 -16.74
CA ALA A 110 -5.20 -11.14 -16.98
C ALA A 110 -4.41 -9.84 -17.15
N ASP A 111 -5.05 -8.78 -17.66
CA ASP A 111 -4.42 -7.45 -17.80
C ASP A 111 -4.06 -6.82 -16.45
N TRP A 112 -4.73 -7.23 -15.37
CA TRP A 112 -4.44 -6.77 -14.01
C TRP A 112 -3.25 -7.47 -13.38
N LEU A 113 -2.89 -8.62 -13.92
CA LEU A 113 -1.85 -9.48 -13.38
C LEU A 113 -0.47 -9.14 -13.97
N ILE A 114 0.54 -9.27 -13.14
CA ILE A 114 1.94 -9.24 -13.56
C ILE A 114 2.64 -10.55 -13.16
N PRO A 115 3.66 -10.98 -13.88
CA PRO A 115 4.48 -12.10 -13.44
C PRO A 115 5.13 -11.82 -12.09
N LEU A 116 5.22 -12.82 -11.21
CA LEU A 116 6.03 -12.73 -9.99
C LEU A 116 7.50 -12.53 -10.39
N PRO A 117 8.15 -11.41 -9.95
CA PRO A 117 9.55 -11.15 -10.30
C PRO A 117 10.50 -12.23 -9.79
N ALA A 118 11.52 -12.54 -10.59
CA ALA A 118 12.58 -13.44 -10.17
C ALA A 118 13.28 -12.91 -8.89
N GLY A 119 13.58 -13.82 -7.97
CA GLY A 119 14.24 -13.48 -6.70
C GLY A 119 13.29 -13.03 -5.58
N ILE A 120 11.98 -12.90 -5.85
CA ILE A 120 10.95 -12.61 -4.85
C ILE A 120 10.06 -13.85 -4.69
N THR A 121 9.91 -14.35 -3.47
CA THR A 121 8.98 -15.46 -3.18
C THR A 121 7.53 -14.97 -3.15
N ALA A 122 6.57 -15.89 -3.26
CA ALA A 122 5.15 -15.56 -3.14
C ALA A 122 4.85 -14.83 -1.81
N ARG A 123 5.38 -15.33 -0.69
CA ARG A 123 5.20 -14.68 0.61
C ARG A 123 5.79 -13.26 0.64
N GLN A 124 7.03 -13.09 0.15
CA GLN A 124 7.70 -11.79 0.08
C GLN A 124 6.94 -10.79 -0.80
N SER A 125 6.35 -11.24 -1.89
CA SER A 125 5.52 -10.36 -2.72
C SER A 125 4.32 -9.80 -1.97
N MET A 126 3.76 -10.53 -1.00
CA MET A 126 2.65 -10.05 -0.18
C MET A 126 3.12 -9.24 1.05
N ILE A 127 4.35 -9.42 1.51
CA ILE A 127 4.96 -8.45 2.44
C ILE A 127 5.07 -7.09 1.75
N ILE A 128 5.54 -7.06 0.51
CA ILE A 128 5.56 -5.86 -0.32
C ILE A 128 4.11 -5.35 -0.53
N GLY A 129 3.27 -6.13 -1.19
CA GLY A 129 1.89 -5.81 -1.50
C GLY A 129 1.71 -4.44 -2.15
N THR A 130 0.50 -3.93 -2.12
CA THR A 130 0.18 -2.56 -2.58
C THR A 130 0.96 -1.51 -1.79
N ALA A 131 1.22 -1.72 -0.50
CA ALA A 131 1.95 -0.76 0.32
C ALA A 131 3.39 -0.54 -0.17
N GLY A 132 4.15 -1.62 -0.36
CA GLY A 132 5.53 -1.54 -0.87
C GLY A 132 5.60 -1.11 -2.34
N TYR A 133 4.66 -1.54 -3.14
CA TYR A 133 4.52 -1.10 -4.52
C TYR A 133 4.24 0.42 -4.61
N THR A 134 3.36 0.96 -3.75
CA THR A 134 3.11 2.40 -3.64
C THR A 134 4.36 3.15 -3.19
N ALA A 135 5.09 2.62 -2.20
CA ALA A 135 6.36 3.19 -1.75
C ALA A 135 7.39 3.28 -2.90
N ALA A 136 7.48 2.23 -3.72
CA ALA A 136 8.36 2.24 -4.90
C ALA A 136 7.99 3.33 -5.91
N LEU A 137 6.70 3.51 -6.20
CA LEU A 137 6.23 4.58 -7.09
C LEU A 137 6.55 5.97 -6.51
N CYS A 138 6.40 6.18 -5.20
CA CYS A 138 6.78 7.43 -4.53
C CYS A 138 8.27 7.70 -4.68
N VAL A 139 9.12 6.70 -4.38
CA VAL A 139 10.58 6.83 -4.46
C VAL A 139 11.03 7.08 -5.90
N GLN A 140 10.52 6.32 -6.87
CA GLN A 140 10.82 6.54 -8.30
C GLN A 140 10.46 7.96 -8.72
N ARG A 141 9.32 8.49 -8.27
CA ARG A 141 8.91 9.87 -8.61
C ARG A 141 9.83 10.93 -8.01
N ILE A 142 10.39 10.68 -6.81
CA ILE A 142 11.41 11.55 -6.19
C ILE A 142 12.72 11.52 -7.00
N LEU A 143 13.16 10.32 -7.42
CA LEU A 143 14.35 10.16 -8.26
C LEU A 143 14.19 10.84 -9.63
N GLU A 144 13.04 10.67 -10.28
CA GLU A 144 12.70 11.34 -11.55
C GLU A 144 12.68 12.87 -11.43
N HIS A 145 12.35 13.38 -10.23
CA HIS A 145 12.38 14.83 -9.96
C HIS A 145 13.81 15.39 -9.84
N GLY A 146 14.82 14.52 -9.73
CA GLY A 146 16.22 14.88 -9.64
C GLY A 146 16.71 15.14 -8.21
N ILE A 147 15.98 14.71 -7.18
CA ILE A 147 16.49 14.76 -5.80
C ILE A 147 17.56 13.69 -5.64
N THR A 148 18.74 14.09 -5.16
CA THR A 148 19.89 13.20 -4.97
C THR A 148 20.21 12.97 -3.48
N PRO A 149 20.95 11.90 -3.13
CA PRO A 149 21.31 11.61 -1.72
C PRO A 149 22.09 12.76 -1.05
N GLU A 150 22.87 13.54 -1.80
CA GLU A 150 23.63 14.69 -1.28
C GLU A 150 22.72 15.81 -0.77
N GLN A 151 21.51 15.93 -1.32
CA GLN A 151 20.50 16.89 -0.87
C GLN A 151 19.81 16.48 0.43
N SER A 152 19.90 15.23 0.76
CA SER A 152 19.52 14.46 1.94
C SER A 152 18.41 14.98 2.87
N ASN A 153 17.87 14.09 3.72
CA ASN A 153 16.81 14.32 4.69
C ASN A 153 15.40 14.35 4.07
N ILE A 154 14.99 13.19 3.53
CA ILE A 154 13.63 12.98 3.03
C ILE A 154 12.68 12.78 4.20
N LEU A 155 11.56 13.50 4.22
CA LEU A 155 10.49 13.28 5.19
C LEU A 155 9.59 12.12 4.74
N VAL A 156 9.28 11.20 5.67
CA VAL A 156 8.31 10.12 5.45
C VAL A 156 7.27 10.16 6.55
N THR A 157 5.99 10.41 6.21
CA THR A 157 4.88 10.35 7.18
C THR A 157 4.32 8.94 7.30
N GLY A 158 3.62 8.64 8.40
CA GLY A 158 3.13 7.29 8.67
C GLY A 158 4.25 6.25 8.66
N ALA A 159 5.42 6.62 9.17
CA ALA A 159 6.69 5.93 9.02
C ALA A 159 6.69 4.47 9.53
N THR A 160 5.87 4.14 10.51
CA THR A 160 5.72 2.77 11.04
C THR A 160 4.68 1.93 10.32
N GLY A 161 3.94 2.52 9.37
CA GLY A 161 2.95 1.82 8.54
C GLY A 161 3.59 1.10 7.35
N GLY A 162 2.77 0.37 6.59
CA GLY A 162 3.25 -0.45 5.48
C GLY A 162 3.98 0.34 4.39
N VAL A 163 3.41 1.45 3.91
CA VAL A 163 4.06 2.31 2.89
C VAL A 163 5.31 2.97 3.46
N GLY A 164 5.19 3.59 4.65
CA GLY A 164 6.31 4.30 5.28
C GLY A 164 7.52 3.43 5.53
N SER A 165 7.32 2.23 6.08
CA SER A 165 8.41 1.28 6.36
C SER A 165 9.17 0.88 5.09
N VAL A 166 8.47 0.53 4.02
CA VAL A 166 9.12 0.14 2.75
C VAL A 166 9.77 1.33 2.07
N ALA A 167 9.14 2.52 2.13
CA ALA A 167 9.73 3.75 1.59
C ALA A 167 11.06 4.09 2.30
N ILE A 168 11.10 3.97 3.63
CA ILE A 168 12.31 4.19 4.43
C ILE A 168 13.40 3.20 4.01
N MET A 169 13.10 1.90 3.93
CA MET A 169 14.07 0.89 3.49
C MET A 169 14.66 1.20 2.11
N LEU A 170 13.82 1.54 1.14
CA LEU A 170 14.25 1.91 -0.21
C LEU A 170 15.14 3.15 -0.22
N LEU A 171 14.71 4.23 0.45
CA LEU A 171 15.46 5.49 0.52
C LEU A 171 16.80 5.32 1.24
N THR A 172 16.82 4.58 2.36
CA THR A 172 18.05 4.24 3.09
C THR A 172 19.03 3.47 2.19
N ARG A 173 18.54 2.46 1.48
CA ARG A 173 19.35 1.68 0.53
C ARG A 173 19.94 2.52 -0.60
N LEU A 174 19.23 3.58 -1.00
CA LEU A 174 19.67 4.55 -2.01
C LEU A 174 20.60 5.65 -1.44
N GLY A 175 20.88 5.64 -0.13
CA GLY A 175 21.83 6.55 0.50
C GLY A 175 21.22 7.86 1.02
N TYR A 176 19.88 7.98 1.09
CA TYR A 176 19.24 9.17 1.66
C TYR A 176 19.24 9.14 3.18
N THR A 177 19.34 10.33 3.79
CA THR A 177 19.00 10.56 5.20
C THR A 177 17.48 10.69 5.35
N ILE A 178 16.91 10.12 6.40
CA ILE A 178 15.46 10.03 6.57
C ILE A 178 15.02 10.71 7.87
N THR A 179 14.02 11.57 7.75
CA THR A 179 13.20 12.02 8.89
C THR A 179 11.88 11.25 8.87
N ALA A 180 11.62 10.46 9.88
CA ALA A 180 10.37 9.73 10.06
C ALA A 180 9.38 10.54 10.90
N ALA A 181 8.19 10.84 10.37
CA ALA A 181 7.09 11.40 11.12
C ALA A 181 6.11 10.29 11.53
N THR A 182 5.93 10.13 12.85
CA THR A 182 5.08 9.08 13.42
C THR A 182 4.36 9.56 14.67
N SER A 183 3.17 9.02 14.94
CA SER A 183 2.49 9.18 16.23
C SER A 183 3.03 8.22 17.31
N LYS A 184 3.82 7.23 16.90
CA LYS A 184 4.43 6.21 17.75
C LYS A 184 5.89 6.58 18.03
N ILE A 185 6.11 7.70 18.69
CA ILE A 185 7.46 8.23 18.96
C ILE A 185 8.33 7.30 19.80
N ASN A 186 7.73 6.33 20.49
CA ASN A 186 8.43 5.34 21.30
C ASN A 186 8.92 4.13 20.47
N ASP A 187 8.51 3.98 19.22
CA ASP A 187 8.95 2.91 18.30
C ASP A 187 10.33 3.23 17.68
N THR A 188 11.22 3.84 18.45
CA THR A 188 12.56 4.29 17.98
C THR A 188 13.40 3.14 17.43
N ASP A 189 13.45 2.02 18.14
CA ASP A 189 14.24 0.86 17.74
C ASP A 189 13.80 0.30 16.39
N TYR A 190 12.48 0.20 16.18
CA TYR A 190 11.92 -0.22 14.89
C TYR A 190 12.35 0.70 13.75
N LEU A 191 12.21 2.02 13.95
CA LEU A 191 12.57 3.00 12.92
C LEU A 191 14.07 3.06 12.66
N GLN A 192 14.91 2.93 13.71
CA GLN A 192 16.36 2.86 13.57
C GLN A 192 16.82 1.62 12.81
N GLN A 193 16.18 0.46 13.05
CA GLN A 193 16.44 -0.77 12.29
C GLN A 193 16.08 -0.62 10.80
N LEU A 194 15.12 0.23 10.44
CA LEU A 194 14.81 0.57 9.05
C LEU A 194 15.81 1.55 8.43
N GLY A 195 16.69 2.18 9.25
CA GLY A 195 17.70 3.13 8.80
C GLY A 195 17.29 4.59 8.96
N VAL A 196 16.35 4.91 9.86
CA VAL A 196 15.94 6.30 10.15
C VAL A 196 17.00 6.99 11.03
N GLN A 197 17.35 8.23 10.67
CA GLN A 197 18.28 9.06 11.44
C GLN A 197 17.57 10.08 12.34
N HIS A 198 16.39 10.57 11.91
CA HIS A 198 15.63 11.58 12.64
C HIS A 198 14.18 11.17 12.81
N ILE A 199 13.62 11.37 13.99
CA ILE A 199 12.21 11.05 14.30
C ILE A 199 11.55 12.32 14.80
N ILE A 200 10.36 12.62 14.26
CA ILE A 200 9.50 13.72 14.72
C ILE A 200 8.11 13.19 15.06
N ASP A 201 7.45 13.83 16.02
CA ASP A 201 6.05 13.57 16.32
C ASP A 201 5.16 14.10 15.18
N SER A 202 4.40 13.21 14.53
CA SER A 202 3.47 13.59 13.46
C SER A 202 2.40 14.61 13.89
N LYS A 203 2.13 14.74 15.19
CA LYS A 203 1.23 15.77 15.74
C LYS A 203 1.71 17.18 15.42
N THR A 204 3.03 17.39 15.26
CA THR A 204 3.59 18.70 14.89
C THR A 204 3.18 19.16 13.50
N LEU A 205 2.70 18.23 12.65
CA LEU A 205 2.22 18.51 11.30
C LEU A 205 0.69 18.50 11.20
N SER A 206 -0.05 18.09 12.23
CA SER A 206 -1.49 17.76 12.13
C SER A 206 -2.45 18.92 12.31
N ALA A 207 -1.99 20.07 12.81
CA ALA A 207 -2.81 21.26 13.01
C ALA A 207 -2.69 22.26 11.86
N ALA A 208 -3.62 23.21 11.77
CA ALA A 208 -3.53 24.30 10.80
C ALA A 208 -2.22 25.10 10.98
N GLY A 209 -1.48 25.28 9.91
CA GLY A 209 -0.18 25.95 9.89
C GLY A 209 -0.17 27.22 9.04
N LYS A 210 0.98 27.91 9.01
CA LYS A 210 1.19 29.09 8.14
C LYS A 210 1.32 28.66 6.68
N PRO A 211 0.88 29.49 5.72
CA PRO A 211 1.00 29.21 4.29
C PRO A 211 2.44 28.92 3.80
N LEU A 212 3.42 29.57 4.42
CA LEU A 212 4.86 29.33 4.22
C LEU A 212 5.51 29.18 5.59
N GLN A 213 6.38 28.18 5.70
CA GLN A 213 7.15 27.89 6.90
C GLN A 213 8.64 27.80 6.55
N LYS A 214 9.52 27.60 7.55
CA LYS A 214 10.95 27.41 7.33
C LYS A 214 11.16 26.17 6.45
N GLU A 215 11.98 26.31 5.41
CA GLU A 215 12.37 25.21 4.53
C GLU A 215 13.15 24.13 5.31
N GLN A 216 12.77 22.87 5.15
CA GLN A 216 13.37 21.77 5.89
C GLN A 216 13.80 20.62 4.95
N TRP A 217 12.90 20.11 4.12
CA TRP A 217 13.12 18.89 3.35
C TRP A 217 13.12 19.16 1.83
N PRO A 218 14.06 18.54 1.07
CA PRO A 218 14.04 18.60 -0.39
C PRO A 218 12.91 17.76 -0.98
N ALA A 219 12.51 16.69 -0.29
CA ALA A 219 11.38 15.87 -0.70
C ALA A 219 10.64 15.25 0.51
N ALA A 220 9.39 14.83 0.27
CA ALA A 220 8.59 14.09 1.24
C ALA A 220 7.73 13.02 0.58
N ILE A 221 7.46 11.94 1.34
CA ILE A 221 6.43 10.94 1.04
C ILE A 221 5.33 11.09 2.07
N ASP A 222 4.11 11.41 1.62
CA ASP A 222 2.98 11.61 2.50
C ASP A 222 1.89 10.57 2.29
N VAL A 223 1.47 9.94 3.43
CA VAL A 223 0.38 8.96 3.49
C VAL A 223 -0.80 9.47 4.32
N LEU A 224 -0.73 10.70 4.83
CA LEU A 224 -1.70 11.24 5.79
C LEU A 224 -2.74 12.15 5.15
N GLY A 225 -2.33 13.02 4.24
CA GLY A 225 -3.23 14.02 3.67
C GLY A 225 -3.52 15.18 4.63
N SER A 226 -4.62 15.91 4.38
CA SER A 226 -5.17 16.99 5.20
C SER A 226 -4.13 18.04 5.65
N HIS A 227 -4.18 18.49 6.87
CA HIS A 227 -3.25 19.49 7.45
C HIS A 227 -1.79 19.03 7.42
N SER A 228 -1.52 17.72 7.58
CA SER A 228 -0.16 17.19 7.48
C SER A 228 0.44 17.46 6.10
N LEU A 229 -0.27 17.14 5.03
CA LEU A 229 0.18 17.40 3.66
C LEU A 229 0.36 18.90 3.40
N ALA A 230 -0.56 19.75 3.89
CA ALA A 230 -0.47 21.20 3.74
C ALA A 230 0.77 21.78 4.43
N ASN A 231 1.06 21.35 5.66
CA ASN A 231 2.24 21.77 6.41
C ASN A 231 3.55 21.27 5.78
N ILE A 232 3.56 20.05 5.25
CA ILE A 232 4.71 19.52 4.53
C ILE A 232 4.99 20.38 3.30
N CYS A 233 3.99 20.68 2.46
CA CYS A 233 4.16 21.56 1.30
C CYS A 233 4.72 22.93 1.70
N ALA A 234 4.26 23.49 2.84
CA ALA A 234 4.76 24.76 3.36
C ALA A 234 6.22 24.72 3.85
N GLN A 235 6.79 23.54 4.10
CA GLN A 235 8.16 23.31 4.61
C GLN A 235 9.11 22.71 3.59
N ILE A 236 8.66 22.38 2.39
CA ILE A 236 9.51 21.89 1.31
C ILE A 236 10.44 23.03 0.84
N ARG A 237 11.69 22.67 0.56
CA ARG A 237 12.71 23.57 0.02
C ARG A 237 12.36 23.98 -1.40
N TYR A 238 12.97 25.09 -1.84
CA TYR A 238 12.84 25.58 -3.21
C TYR A 238 13.10 24.46 -4.24
N GLY A 239 12.19 24.30 -5.20
CA GLY A 239 12.25 23.28 -6.24
C GLY A 239 12.04 21.83 -5.78
N GLY A 240 11.65 21.59 -4.53
CA GLY A 240 11.46 20.25 -3.99
C GLY A 240 10.13 19.60 -4.37
N ILE A 241 9.90 18.38 -3.87
CA ILE A 241 8.73 17.56 -4.23
C ILE A 241 8.08 16.88 -3.03
N VAL A 242 6.76 16.81 -3.04
CA VAL A 242 5.97 15.92 -2.17
C VAL A 242 5.27 14.88 -3.03
N THR A 243 5.42 13.60 -2.69
CA THR A 243 4.61 12.52 -3.24
C THR A 243 3.50 12.15 -2.27
N ALA A 244 2.23 12.36 -2.67
CA ALA A 244 1.05 12.09 -1.87
C ALA A 244 0.39 10.80 -2.34
N CYS A 245 0.25 9.81 -1.45
CA CYS A 245 -0.29 8.49 -1.77
C CYS A 245 -1.32 7.96 -0.76
N GLY A 246 -1.66 8.74 0.27
CA GLY A 246 -2.63 8.34 1.28
C GLY A 246 -3.41 9.52 1.85
N LEU A 247 -4.46 9.21 2.62
CA LEU A 247 -5.39 10.17 3.20
C LEU A 247 -5.86 9.73 4.61
N ALA A 248 -4.95 9.12 5.38
CA ALA A 248 -5.28 8.54 6.68
C ALA A 248 -5.72 9.59 7.72
N GLN A 249 -5.30 10.86 7.58
CA GLN A 249 -5.76 11.97 8.40
C GLN A 249 -7.01 12.64 7.81
N GLY A 250 -7.17 12.68 6.49
CA GLY A 250 -8.31 13.29 5.81
C GLY A 250 -8.10 13.46 4.32
N MET A 251 -9.20 13.71 3.59
CA MET A 251 -9.22 13.90 2.14
C MET A 251 -9.05 15.37 1.72
N ASP A 252 -9.24 16.30 2.66
CA ASP A 252 -9.11 17.73 2.43
C ASP A 252 -7.64 18.13 2.22
N PHE A 253 -7.43 19.27 1.58
CA PHE A 253 -6.10 19.85 1.38
C PHE A 253 -6.16 21.35 1.70
N PRO A 254 -6.09 21.73 3.01
CA PRO A 254 -6.22 23.13 3.45
C PRO A 254 -4.92 23.92 3.27
N ALA A 255 -4.45 24.05 2.03
CA ALA A 255 -3.23 24.75 1.66
C ALA A 255 -3.51 26.00 0.84
N THR A 256 -2.47 26.81 0.63
CA THR A 256 -2.48 27.94 -0.29
C THR A 256 -1.55 27.67 -1.47
N VAL A 257 -1.65 28.46 -2.53
CA VAL A 257 -0.75 28.38 -3.70
C VAL A 257 0.66 28.89 -3.43
N ALA A 258 0.91 29.53 -2.27
CA ALA A 258 2.16 30.21 -1.97
C ALA A 258 3.42 29.31 -2.07
N PRO A 259 3.46 28.06 -1.53
CA PRO A 259 4.62 27.19 -1.70
C PRO A 259 4.89 26.84 -3.16
N PHE A 260 3.85 26.68 -3.96
CA PHE A 260 3.97 26.32 -5.36
C PHE A 260 4.52 27.47 -6.20
N ILE A 261 4.01 28.69 -6.00
CA ILE A 261 4.44 29.88 -6.77
C ILE A 261 5.79 30.40 -6.29
N LEU A 262 6.00 30.52 -4.96
CA LEU A 262 7.17 31.20 -4.41
C LEU A 262 8.39 30.29 -4.27
N ARG A 263 8.19 28.97 -4.22
CA ARG A 263 9.28 27.99 -4.11
C ARG A 263 9.32 26.99 -5.26
N GLY A 264 8.38 27.04 -6.19
CA GLY A 264 8.33 26.12 -7.32
C GLY A 264 8.24 24.66 -6.92
N ILE A 265 7.63 24.34 -5.76
CA ILE A 265 7.52 22.95 -5.33
C ILE A 265 6.56 22.16 -6.20
N THR A 266 6.75 20.85 -6.24
CA THR A 266 5.85 19.90 -6.90
C THR A 266 5.07 19.11 -5.87
N LEU A 267 3.74 19.05 -6.00
CA LEU A 267 2.90 18.06 -5.33
C LEU A 267 2.49 17.00 -6.36
N ALA A 268 2.95 15.78 -6.20
CA ALA A 268 2.71 14.68 -7.12
C ALA A 268 1.80 13.63 -6.48
N GLY A 269 0.61 13.42 -7.04
CA GLY A 269 -0.27 12.32 -6.68
C GLY A 269 0.29 10.99 -7.18
N ILE A 270 0.24 9.96 -6.34
CA ILE A 270 0.69 8.60 -6.66
C ILE A 270 -0.50 7.65 -6.65
N ASP A 271 -0.93 7.26 -7.84
CA ASP A 271 -1.96 6.24 -8.03
C ASP A 271 -1.32 4.86 -8.21
N SER A 272 -1.51 3.99 -7.23
CA SER A 272 -1.12 2.58 -7.28
C SER A 272 -2.26 1.63 -7.65
N VAL A 273 -3.51 2.14 -7.73
CA VAL A 273 -4.70 1.32 -8.01
C VAL A 273 -4.87 1.10 -9.51
N MET A 274 -4.85 2.18 -10.29
CA MET A 274 -5.10 2.15 -11.74
C MET A 274 -3.83 2.40 -12.58
N ALA A 275 -2.65 2.40 -11.97
CA ALA A 275 -1.39 2.58 -12.68
C ALA A 275 -1.22 1.52 -13.77
N SER A 276 -0.71 1.92 -14.93
CA SER A 276 -0.56 1.05 -16.09
C SER A 276 0.34 -0.17 -15.80
N ARG A 277 0.11 -1.28 -16.52
CA ARG A 277 0.90 -2.52 -16.40
C ARG A 277 2.41 -2.26 -16.54
N ALA A 278 2.81 -1.38 -17.45
CA ALA A 278 4.22 -1.02 -17.63
C ALA A 278 4.82 -0.36 -16.39
N LYS A 279 4.10 0.60 -15.77
CA LYS A 279 4.53 1.24 -14.51
C LYS A 279 4.62 0.23 -13.37
N ARG A 280 3.67 -0.72 -13.28
CA ARG A 280 3.71 -1.80 -12.28
C ARG A 280 4.95 -2.66 -12.42
N ILE A 281 5.22 -3.17 -13.62
CA ILE A 281 6.39 -3.99 -13.90
C ILE A 281 7.68 -3.23 -13.57
N ALA A 282 7.78 -1.95 -13.93
CA ALA A 282 8.95 -1.12 -13.60
C ALA A 282 9.13 -0.96 -12.08
N ALA A 283 8.06 -0.71 -11.34
CA ALA A 283 8.12 -0.57 -9.88
C ALA A 283 8.46 -1.91 -9.18
N TRP A 284 7.91 -3.02 -9.63
CA TRP A 284 8.24 -4.35 -9.09
C TRP A 284 9.69 -4.76 -9.40
N ASN A 285 10.21 -4.43 -10.59
CA ASN A 285 11.62 -4.63 -10.93
C ASN A 285 12.54 -3.73 -10.08
N PHE A 286 12.10 -2.52 -9.78
CA PHE A 286 12.82 -1.60 -8.88
C PHE A 286 12.89 -2.18 -7.46
N LEU A 287 11.77 -2.68 -6.92
CA LEU A 287 11.71 -3.36 -5.62
C LEU A 287 12.65 -4.57 -5.58
N ALA A 288 12.60 -5.43 -6.60
CA ALA A 288 13.45 -6.62 -6.67
C ALA A 288 14.95 -6.31 -6.65
N ARG A 289 15.36 -5.12 -7.14
CA ARG A 289 16.77 -4.70 -7.19
C ARG A 289 17.24 -4.02 -5.91
N HIS A 290 16.36 -3.24 -5.27
CA HIS A 290 16.77 -2.29 -4.22
C HIS A 290 16.27 -2.65 -2.83
N LEU A 291 15.27 -3.54 -2.70
CA LEU A 291 14.74 -3.88 -1.39
C LEU A 291 15.63 -4.92 -0.70
N ASP A 292 15.95 -4.66 0.56
CA ASP A 292 16.61 -5.65 1.42
C ASP A 292 15.58 -6.68 1.89
N ILE A 293 15.71 -7.90 1.39
CA ILE A 293 14.76 -8.99 1.67
C ILE A 293 14.82 -9.40 3.15
N GLN A 294 15.97 -9.38 3.78
CA GLN A 294 16.12 -9.74 5.19
C GLN A 294 15.42 -8.71 6.08
N GLN A 295 15.61 -7.43 5.79
CA GLN A 295 14.94 -6.34 6.48
C GLN A 295 13.42 -6.36 6.24
N LEU A 296 12.98 -6.72 5.02
CA LEU A 296 11.57 -6.88 4.67
C LEU A 296 10.90 -7.99 5.51
N GLU A 297 11.57 -9.13 5.71
CA GLU A 297 11.05 -10.24 6.52
C GLU A 297 10.85 -9.83 7.99
N ASN A 298 11.68 -8.95 8.53
CA ASN A 298 11.60 -8.50 9.92
C ASN A 298 10.37 -7.64 10.24
N ILE A 299 9.72 -7.06 9.22
CA ILE A 299 8.49 -6.25 9.42
C ILE A 299 7.20 -7.04 9.18
N ALA A 300 7.29 -8.35 8.93
CA ALA A 300 6.21 -9.17 8.41
C ALA A 300 5.58 -10.07 9.48
N HIS A 301 4.25 -10.10 9.52
CA HIS A 301 3.45 -11.00 10.33
C HIS A 301 2.51 -11.81 9.43
N THR A 302 2.53 -13.13 9.54
CA THR A 302 1.59 -13.99 8.80
C THR A 302 0.39 -14.28 9.66
N ILE A 303 -0.81 -14.10 9.11
CA ILE A 303 -2.10 -14.34 9.73
C ILE A 303 -2.98 -15.24 8.85
N SER A 304 -3.97 -15.89 9.44
CA SER A 304 -5.01 -16.63 8.71
C SER A 304 -6.20 -15.73 8.36
N LEU A 305 -7.11 -16.22 7.50
CA LEU A 305 -8.38 -15.54 7.21
C LEU A 305 -9.18 -15.24 8.47
N ASN A 306 -9.18 -16.14 9.47
CA ASN A 306 -9.90 -15.98 10.73
C ASN A 306 -9.44 -14.76 11.55
N GLN A 307 -8.17 -14.38 11.44
CA GLN A 307 -7.56 -13.28 12.20
C GLN A 307 -7.72 -11.92 11.51
N CYS A 308 -8.17 -11.91 10.24
CA CYS A 308 -8.22 -10.67 9.45
C CYS A 308 -9.08 -9.59 10.09
N ARG A 309 -10.21 -9.94 10.73
CA ARG A 309 -11.12 -8.97 11.34
C ARG A 309 -10.48 -8.26 12.53
N ASP A 310 -9.89 -9.00 13.46
CA ASP A 310 -9.27 -8.44 14.67
C ASP A 310 -8.08 -7.53 14.28
N ILE A 311 -7.25 -8.01 13.36
CA ILE A 311 -6.11 -7.21 12.86
C ILE A 311 -6.59 -5.99 12.08
N ALA A 312 -7.69 -6.07 11.33
CA ALA A 312 -8.28 -4.91 10.65
C ALA A 312 -8.71 -3.81 11.64
N GLU A 313 -9.32 -4.17 12.77
CA GLU A 313 -9.68 -3.24 13.84
C GLU A 313 -8.43 -2.56 14.44
N ASP A 314 -7.35 -3.32 14.64
CA ASP A 314 -6.08 -2.78 15.13
C ASP A 314 -5.37 -1.89 14.10
N ILE A 315 -5.50 -2.18 12.79
CA ILE A 315 -5.04 -1.27 11.71
C ILE A 315 -5.77 0.07 11.78
N ILE A 316 -7.11 0.05 11.84
CA ILE A 316 -7.93 1.27 11.87
C ILE A 316 -7.65 2.10 13.12
N SER A 317 -7.46 1.45 14.27
CA SER A 317 -7.10 2.14 15.52
C SER A 317 -5.62 2.57 15.59
N GLY A 318 -4.82 2.30 14.55
CA GLY A 318 -3.40 2.69 14.48
C GLY A 318 -2.48 1.98 15.46
N LYS A 319 -2.87 0.85 16.05
CA LYS A 319 -2.10 0.14 17.06
C LYS A 319 -0.94 -0.68 16.49
N ILE A 320 -1.02 -1.10 15.24
CA ILE A 320 -0.06 -2.02 14.63
C ILE A 320 1.02 -1.33 13.82
N ARG A 321 2.10 -2.04 13.52
CA ARG A 321 3.21 -1.63 12.67
C ARG A 321 3.59 -2.73 11.68
N GLY A 322 4.33 -2.38 10.63
CA GLY A 322 4.83 -3.34 9.65
C GLY A 322 3.75 -3.84 8.68
N ARG A 323 3.84 -5.12 8.31
CA ARG A 323 3.03 -5.74 7.27
C ARG A 323 2.35 -7.02 7.75
N PHE A 324 1.11 -7.22 7.34
CA PHE A 324 0.35 -8.43 7.60
C PHE A 324 0.05 -9.17 6.29
N ILE A 325 0.55 -10.40 6.22
CA ILE A 325 0.36 -11.32 5.10
C ILE A 325 -0.75 -12.28 5.50
N VAL A 326 -1.71 -12.47 4.62
CA VAL A 326 -2.84 -13.39 4.84
C VAL A 326 -2.53 -14.70 4.12
N ASP A 327 -2.29 -15.76 4.89
CA ASP A 327 -2.26 -17.11 4.36
C ASP A 327 -3.71 -17.59 4.20
N VAL A 328 -4.18 -17.71 2.96
CA VAL A 328 -5.57 -18.06 2.68
C VAL A 328 -5.87 -19.55 2.82
N ASN A 329 -4.84 -20.36 3.05
CA ASN A 329 -4.92 -21.81 3.15
C ASN A 329 -4.89 -22.34 4.59
N HIS A 330 -4.72 -21.45 5.55
CA HIS A 330 -4.75 -21.77 6.99
C HIS A 330 -6.00 -21.28 7.71
#